data_dd948b6490e0cad23d98f3e229f46424
#
_entry.id   dd948b6490e0cad23d98f3e229f46424
#
_cell.length_a   1.000
_cell.length_b   1.000
_cell.length_c   1.000
_cell.angle_alpha   90.00
_cell.angle_beta   90.00
_cell.angle_gamma   90.00
#
_symmetry.space_group_name_H-M   'P 1'
#
loop_
_entity.id
_entity.type
_entity.pdbx_description
1 polymer ?
#
loop_
_entity_poly.entity_id
_entity_poly.type
_entity_poly.pdbx_seq_one_letter_code
_entity_poly.pdbx_strand_id
1 'polypeptide(L)'
;MSKNTKVNAAILIIGNEILSGRTQDTNTSTLATWLNSIGVKVNEVRIIPDQEDIIVETLNLLRKSNNYVFTTGGIGPTHDDITAQSVAKAFGLKYELHKEGYKILEAYYQPGEFNEGRQKMIWMPANADLILNPTSGAPGFSVENVFCLPGVPSIMKSMLGGLKNKIVGGDPILLSLIHI
;
A
#
# COMPACT_ATOMS: atom_id res chain seq x y z
N MET A 1 -32.50 -10.08 9.07
CA MET A 1 -32.14 -8.92 8.21
C MET A 1 -30.64 -8.75 8.25
N SER A 2 -29.96 -9.18 7.19
CA SER A 2 -28.52 -8.99 7.03
C SER A 2 -28.25 -7.48 6.95
N LYS A 3 -27.53 -6.91 7.94
CA LYS A 3 -27.00 -5.55 7.83
C LYS A 3 -26.01 -5.55 6.68
N ASN A 4 -26.42 -4.97 5.55
CA ASN A 4 -25.56 -4.74 4.40
C ASN A 4 -24.46 -3.77 4.84
N THR A 5 -23.38 -4.28 5.41
CA THR A 5 -22.25 -3.50 5.90
C THR A 5 -21.46 -3.05 4.68
N LYS A 6 -21.69 -1.80 4.28
CA LYS A 6 -20.93 -1.17 3.18
C LYS A 6 -19.51 -0.95 3.66
N VAL A 7 -18.58 -1.81 3.21
CA VAL A 7 -17.16 -1.66 3.46
C VAL A 7 -16.55 -0.75 2.38
N ASN A 8 -15.76 0.22 2.80
CA ASN A 8 -15.16 1.19 1.89
C ASN A 8 -13.63 1.29 2.05
N ALA A 9 -13.00 1.83 1.02
CA ALA A 9 -11.58 2.12 1.02
C ALA A 9 -11.29 3.45 0.34
N ALA A 10 -10.13 4.02 0.68
CA ALA A 10 -9.47 5.08 -0.08
C ALA A 10 -8.17 4.55 -0.69
N ILE A 11 -7.80 5.09 -1.85
CA ILE A 11 -6.51 4.82 -2.51
C ILE A 11 -5.68 6.10 -2.45
N LEU A 12 -4.43 5.97 -2.00
CA LEU A 12 -3.46 7.05 -1.91
C LEU A 12 -2.24 6.74 -2.76
N ILE A 13 -2.10 7.45 -3.86
CA ILE A 13 -0.96 7.35 -4.75
C ILE A 13 0.10 8.38 -4.32
N ILE A 14 1.29 7.92 -4.02
CA ILE A 14 2.41 8.76 -3.58
C ILE A 14 3.49 8.69 -4.64
N GLY A 15 3.77 9.82 -5.30
CA GLY A 15 4.78 9.87 -6.35
C GLY A 15 4.76 11.15 -7.17
N ASN A 16 5.88 11.86 -7.14
CA ASN A 16 6.11 13.06 -7.95
C ASN A 16 6.08 12.75 -9.45
N GLU A 17 6.44 11.52 -9.87
CA GLU A 17 6.42 11.08 -11.26
C GLU A 17 5.01 11.00 -11.83
N ILE A 18 4.02 10.69 -10.99
CA ILE A 18 2.60 10.67 -11.39
C ILE A 18 2.10 12.11 -11.54
N LEU A 19 2.38 12.97 -10.55
CA LEU A 19 1.95 14.37 -10.57
C LEU A 19 2.58 15.16 -11.71
N SER A 20 3.81 14.83 -12.11
CA SER A 20 4.50 15.48 -13.25
C SER A 20 4.10 14.92 -14.61
N GLY A 21 3.26 13.88 -14.65
CA GLY A 21 2.84 13.24 -15.90
C GLY A 21 3.92 12.36 -16.56
N ARG A 22 5.09 12.16 -15.91
CA ARG A 22 6.14 11.27 -16.43
C ARG A 22 5.71 9.81 -16.44
N THR A 23 4.88 9.42 -15.49
CA THR A 23 4.33 8.07 -15.36
C THR A 23 2.82 8.15 -15.26
N GLN A 24 2.13 7.31 -16.03
CA GLN A 24 0.68 7.17 -15.94
C GLN A 24 0.33 6.25 -14.77
N ASP A 25 -0.61 6.67 -13.93
CA ASP A 25 -1.16 5.81 -12.88
C ASP A 25 -2.04 4.71 -13.49
N THR A 26 -1.66 3.47 -13.25
CA THR A 26 -2.45 2.28 -13.57
C THR A 26 -2.84 1.50 -12.31
N ASN A 27 -2.25 1.86 -11.17
CA ASN A 27 -2.49 1.18 -9.89
C ASN A 27 -3.90 1.43 -9.38
N THR A 28 -4.44 2.63 -9.56
CA THR A 28 -5.80 2.97 -9.17
C THR A 28 -6.83 2.04 -9.79
N SER A 29 -6.80 1.83 -11.11
CA SER A 29 -7.76 0.95 -11.77
C SER A 29 -7.63 -0.51 -11.34
N THR A 30 -6.40 -1.00 -11.17
CA THR A 30 -6.12 -2.36 -10.69
C THR A 30 -6.64 -2.57 -9.27
N LEU A 31 -6.33 -1.67 -8.34
CA LEU A 31 -6.80 -1.75 -6.96
C LEU A 31 -8.32 -1.61 -6.86
N ALA A 32 -8.91 -0.66 -7.55
CA ALA A 32 -10.36 -0.43 -7.52
C ALA A 32 -11.13 -1.66 -8.04
N THR A 33 -10.67 -2.25 -9.14
CA THR A 33 -11.26 -3.47 -9.70
C THR A 33 -11.17 -4.63 -8.71
N TRP A 34 -10.00 -4.85 -8.13
CA TRP A 34 -9.79 -5.91 -7.16
C TRP A 34 -10.62 -5.71 -5.88
N LEU A 35 -10.62 -4.49 -5.30
CA LEU A 35 -11.41 -4.15 -4.12
C LEU A 35 -12.91 -4.35 -4.35
N ASN A 36 -13.43 -3.91 -5.48
CA ASN A 36 -14.83 -4.11 -5.83
C ASN A 36 -15.18 -5.60 -5.95
N SER A 37 -14.27 -6.43 -6.46
CA SER A 37 -14.48 -7.87 -6.59
C SER A 37 -14.62 -8.61 -5.25
N ILE A 38 -14.07 -8.02 -4.17
CA ILE A 38 -14.18 -8.54 -2.80
C ILE A 38 -15.17 -7.76 -1.94
N GLY A 39 -16.02 -6.91 -2.54
CA GLY A 39 -17.09 -6.18 -1.86
C GLY A 39 -16.60 -4.95 -1.09
N VAL A 40 -15.46 -4.37 -1.44
CA VAL A 40 -14.94 -3.12 -0.87
C VAL A 40 -15.09 -1.99 -1.90
N LYS A 41 -15.90 -0.99 -1.56
CA LYS A 41 -16.12 0.17 -2.43
C LYS A 41 -15.01 1.20 -2.27
N VAL A 42 -14.37 1.61 -3.37
CA VAL A 42 -13.46 2.75 -3.35
C VAL A 42 -14.27 4.04 -3.33
N ASN A 43 -14.12 4.83 -2.27
CA ASN A 43 -14.82 6.10 -2.10
C ASN A 43 -14.06 7.28 -2.68
N GLU A 44 -12.74 7.25 -2.57
CA GLU A 44 -11.89 8.34 -3.04
C GLU A 44 -10.49 7.84 -3.43
N VAL A 45 -9.87 8.58 -4.33
CA VAL A 45 -8.47 8.40 -4.74
C VAL A 45 -7.79 9.74 -4.63
N ARG A 46 -6.61 9.76 -4.01
CA ARG A 46 -5.76 10.96 -3.96
C ARG A 46 -4.40 10.66 -4.53
N ILE A 47 -3.83 11.61 -5.23
CA ILE A 47 -2.46 11.58 -5.73
C ILE A 47 -1.71 12.73 -5.05
N ILE A 48 -0.63 12.41 -4.35
CA ILE A 48 0.13 13.39 -3.57
C ILE A 48 1.64 13.28 -3.84
N PRO A 49 2.38 14.36 -3.58
CA PRO A 49 3.85 14.35 -3.72
C PRO A 49 4.53 13.53 -2.61
N ASP A 50 5.78 13.16 -2.88
CA ASP A 50 6.70 12.55 -1.90
C ASP A 50 7.17 13.61 -0.88
N GLN A 51 6.25 14.06 -0.01
CA GLN A 51 6.49 15.03 1.05
C GLN A 51 5.89 14.51 2.35
N GLU A 52 6.73 14.36 3.38
CA GLU A 52 6.36 13.72 4.63
C GLU A 52 5.11 14.32 5.28
N ASP A 53 5.06 15.65 5.43
CA ASP A 53 3.94 16.31 6.10
C ASP A 53 2.62 16.13 5.35
N ILE A 54 2.66 16.16 4.01
CA ILE A 54 1.47 15.92 3.17
C ILE A 54 1.03 14.46 3.28
N ILE A 55 1.96 13.52 3.28
CA ILE A 55 1.65 12.09 3.45
C ILE A 55 1.00 11.86 4.82
N VAL A 56 1.59 12.39 5.90
CA VAL A 56 1.09 12.23 7.27
C VAL A 56 -0.31 12.80 7.42
N GLU A 57 -0.54 14.04 6.96
CA GLU A 57 -1.84 14.71 7.06
C GLU A 57 -2.91 13.95 6.27
N THR A 58 -2.61 13.65 5.00
CA THR A 58 -3.55 12.94 4.12
C THR A 58 -3.89 11.56 4.65
N LEU A 59 -2.88 10.81 5.09
CA LEU A 59 -3.09 9.47 5.63
C LEU A 59 -3.94 9.48 6.89
N ASN A 60 -3.68 10.43 7.81
CA ASN A 60 -4.47 10.58 9.04
C ASN A 60 -5.93 10.94 8.76
N LEU A 61 -6.20 11.71 7.72
CA LEU A 61 -7.56 12.02 7.28
C LEU A 61 -8.25 10.76 6.71
N LEU A 62 -7.60 10.08 5.76
CA LEU A 62 -8.17 8.95 5.04
C LEU A 62 -8.44 7.74 5.95
N ARG A 63 -7.49 7.39 6.85
CA ARG A 63 -7.64 6.23 7.74
C ARG A 63 -8.74 6.36 8.79
N LYS A 64 -9.15 7.59 9.12
CA LYS A 64 -10.24 7.88 10.04
C LYS A 64 -11.61 7.82 9.36
N SER A 65 -11.67 8.11 8.07
CA SER A 65 -12.92 8.20 7.31
C SER A 65 -13.25 6.97 6.45
N ASN A 66 -12.32 6.03 6.33
CA ASN A 66 -12.48 4.80 5.55
C ASN A 66 -12.17 3.55 6.38
N ASN A 67 -12.80 2.43 6.01
CA ASN A 67 -12.48 1.14 6.63
C ASN A 67 -11.05 0.71 6.31
N TYR A 68 -10.60 0.97 5.08
CA TYR A 68 -9.25 0.64 4.60
C TYR A 68 -8.64 1.79 3.82
N VAL A 69 -7.32 1.91 3.89
CA VAL A 69 -6.53 2.80 3.03
C VAL A 69 -5.43 1.97 2.36
N PHE A 70 -5.33 2.07 1.05
CA PHE A 70 -4.26 1.45 0.27
C PHE A 70 -3.35 2.54 -0.27
N THR A 71 -2.07 2.49 0.08
CA THR A 71 -1.07 3.38 -0.53
C THR A 71 -0.27 2.65 -1.59
N THR A 72 0.14 3.31 -2.64
CA THR A 72 1.12 2.82 -3.61
C THR A 72 2.21 3.85 -3.82
N GLY A 73 3.46 3.38 -3.89
CA GLY A 73 4.64 4.21 -4.09
C GLY A 73 5.39 4.55 -2.81
N GLY A 74 6.62 4.98 -2.96
CA GLY A 74 7.49 5.48 -1.89
C GLY A 74 7.96 4.46 -0.87
N ILE A 75 7.98 3.15 -1.19
CA ILE A 75 8.53 2.09 -0.32
C ILE A 75 9.72 1.35 -0.94
N GLY A 76 10.34 1.93 -1.94
CA GLY A 76 11.53 1.39 -2.60
C GLY A 76 12.85 1.71 -1.87
N PRO A 77 13.99 1.44 -2.52
CA PRO A 77 15.32 1.53 -1.91
C PRO A 77 15.95 2.94 -1.99
N THR A 78 15.32 3.89 -2.66
CA THR A 78 15.91 5.21 -2.88
C THR A 78 15.66 6.19 -1.72
N HIS A 79 16.38 7.31 -1.71
CA HIS A 79 16.22 8.32 -0.66
C HIS A 79 14.84 9.03 -0.72
N ASP A 80 14.22 9.06 -1.89
CA ASP A 80 12.89 9.66 -2.11
C ASP A 80 11.75 8.75 -1.63
N ASP A 81 12.03 7.47 -1.38
CA ASP A 81 11.06 6.52 -0.85
C ASP A 81 10.85 6.76 0.65
N ILE A 82 9.93 7.65 0.99
CA ILE A 82 9.69 8.12 2.36
C ILE A 82 8.34 7.66 2.94
N THR A 83 7.58 6.85 2.22
CA THR A 83 6.23 6.42 2.66
C THR A 83 6.29 5.66 3.98
N ALA A 84 7.20 4.72 4.16
CA ALA A 84 7.26 3.91 5.39
C ALA A 84 7.55 4.75 6.65
N GLN A 85 8.50 5.69 6.58
CA GLN A 85 8.77 6.59 7.71
C GLN A 85 7.61 7.55 7.96
N SER A 86 6.93 8.02 6.91
CA SER A 86 5.76 8.90 7.04
C SER A 86 4.58 8.18 7.68
N VAL A 87 4.36 6.90 7.35
CA VAL A 87 3.36 6.05 8.02
C VAL A 87 3.71 5.88 9.50
N ALA A 88 4.98 5.58 9.84
CA ALA A 88 5.40 5.49 11.24
C ALA A 88 5.08 6.78 12.00
N LYS A 89 5.40 7.94 11.41
CA LYS A 89 5.09 9.26 11.99
C LYS A 89 3.59 9.48 12.15
N ALA A 90 2.78 9.12 11.15
CA ALA A 90 1.32 9.27 11.18
C ALA A 90 0.66 8.47 12.31
N PHE A 91 1.21 7.31 12.64
CA PHE A 91 0.73 6.44 13.73
C PHE A 91 1.43 6.67 15.07
N GLY A 92 2.43 7.56 15.14
CA GLY A 92 3.24 7.75 16.35
C GLY A 92 4.07 6.54 16.73
N LEU A 93 4.47 5.73 15.75
CA LEU A 93 5.27 4.52 15.92
C LEU A 93 6.75 4.78 15.63
N LYS A 94 7.62 3.95 16.20
CA LYS A 94 9.04 3.95 15.82
C LYS A 94 9.19 3.48 14.38
N TYR A 95 10.10 4.09 13.65
CA TYR A 95 10.57 3.63 12.35
C TYR A 95 11.82 2.79 12.57
N GLU A 96 11.76 1.50 12.30
CA GLU A 96 12.81 0.54 12.65
C GLU A 96 12.94 -0.60 11.64
N LEU A 97 14.07 -1.31 11.73
CA LEU A 97 14.35 -2.47 10.90
C LEU A 97 13.39 -3.63 11.26
N HIS A 98 12.65 -4.12 10.29
CA HIS A 98 11.75 -5.26 10.48
C HIS A 98 12.52 -6.59 10.46
N LYS A 99 12.61 -7.27 11.59
CA LYS A 99 13.45 -8.47 11.76
C LYS A 99 13.13 -9.62 10.79
N GLU A 100 11.84 -9.88 10.57
CA GLU A 100 11.41 -10.92 9.64
C GLU A 100 11.64 -10.50 8.19
N GLY A 101 11.34 -9.24 7.85
CA GLY A 101 11.62 -8.66 6.55
C GLY A 101 13.11 -8.71 6.19
N TYR A 102 13.99 -8.48 7.17
CA TYR A 102 15.43 -8.63 6.99
C TYR A 102 15.81 -10.05 6.54
N LYS A 103 15.32 -11.07 7.25
CA LYS A 103 15.59 -12.48 6.89
C LYS A 103 15.10 -12.84 5.49
N ILE A 104 13.92 -12.32 5.11
CA ILE A 104 13.35 -12.57 3.78
C ILE A 104 14.26 -11.98 2.69
N LEU A 105 14.67 -10.71 2.83
CA LEU A 105 15.52 -10.06 1.83
C LEU A 105 16.95 -10.59 1.82
N GLU A 106 17.52 -10.89 2.99
CA GLU A 106 18.84 -11.52 3.08
C GLU A 106 18.88 -12.86 2.35
N ALA A 107 17.81 -13.67 2.47
CA ALA A 107 17.69 -14.94 1.76
C ALA A 107 17.41 -14.78 0.25
N TYR A 108 16.82 -13.66 -0.15
CA TYR A 108 16.48 -13.39 -1.54
C TYR A 108 17.69 -12.94 -2.38
N TYR A 109 18.56 -12.12 -1.80
CA TYR A 109 19.73 -11.57 -2.48
C TYR A 109 20.95 -12.48 -2.38
N GLN A 110 21.81 -12.40 -3.39
CA GLN A 110 23.11 -13.09 -3.34
C GLN A 110 24.05 -12.45 -2.27
N PRO A 111 25.01 -13.20 -1.73
CA PRO A 111 25.97 -12.66 -0.77
C PRO A 111 26.65 -11.39 -1.28
N GLY A 112 26.58 -10.31 -0.49
CA GLY A 112 27.14 -8.99 -0.83
C GLY A 112 26.19 -8.07 -1.60
N GLU A 113 25.04 -8.54 -2.09
CA GLU A 113 24.08 -7.72 -2.79
C GLU A 113 23.05 -7.04 -1.86
N PHE A 114 22.87 -7.57 -0.66
CA PHE A 114 21.96 -7.00 0.34
C PHE A 114 22.60 -5.82 1.06
N ASN A 115 22.79 -4.73 0.33
CA ASN A 115 23.40 -3.48 0.80
C ASN A 115 22.41 -2.59 1.57
N GLU A 116 22.92 -1.50 2.15
CA GLU A 116 22.12 -0.55 2.96
C GLU A 116 20.90 0.02 2.21
N GLY A 117 21.05 0.32 0.91
CA GLY A 117 19.92 0.81 0.10
C GLY A 117 18.79 -0.22 0.02
N ARG A 118 19.13 -1.50 -0.17
CA ARG A 118 18.14 -2.58 -0.18
C ARG A 118 17.57 -2.87 1.21
N GLN A 119 18.37 -2.71 2.26
CA GLN A 119 17.89 -2.82 3.65
C GLN A 119 16.87 -1.73 3.99
N LYS A 120 16.92 -0.56 3.34
CA LYS A 120 15.91 0.48 3.54
C LYS A 120 14.49 -0.03 3.27
N MET A 121 14.30 -0.95 2.32
CA MET A 121 12.98 -1.49 1.98
C MET A 121 12.31 -2.29 3.10
N ILE A 122 13.04 -2.64 4.15
CA ILE A 122 12.50 -3.33 5.32
C ILE A 122 12.61 -2.51 6.60
N TRP A 123 12.89 -1.22 6.48
CA TRP A 123 12.65 -0.27 7.55
C TRP A 123 11.17 0.13 7.50
N MET A 124 10.44 -0.13 8.57
CA MET A 124 8.98 -0.03 8.64
C MET A 124 8.54 0.53 9.99
N PRO A 125 7.27 0.92 10.13
CA PRO A 125 6.70 1.19 11.44
C PRO A 125 6.83 -0.01 12.37
N ALA A 126 7.11 0.22 13.64
CA ALA A 126 7.13 -0.84 14.64
C ALA A 126 5.79 -1.61 14.64
N ASN A 127 5.88 -2.93 14.76
CA ASN A 127 4.73 -3.84 14.73
C ASN A 127 3.95 -3.87 13.39
N ALA A 128 4.55 -3.43 12.29
CA ALA A 128 3.94 -3.60 10.97
C ALA A 128 3.83 -5.08 10.60
N ASP A 129 2.73 -5.47 9.97
CA ASP A 129 2.57 -6.79 9.37
C ASP A 129 3.11 -6.79 7.94
N LEU A 130 3.85 -7.82 7.55
CA LEU A 130 4.39 -7.93 6.20
C LEU A 130 3.31 -8.31 5.18
N ILE A 131 3.39 -7.68 4.01
CA ILE A 131 2.67 -8.09 2.80
C ILE A 131 3.71 -8.69 1.87
N LEU A 132 3.66 -10.02 1.68
CA LEU A 132 4.67 -10.73 0.91
C LEU A 132 4.63 -10.37 -0.57
N ASN A 133 5.82 -10.26 -1.16
CA ASN A 133 6.00 -9.93 -2.56
C ASN A 133 6.60 -11.15 -3.28
N PRO A 134 5.79 -11.89 -4.05
CA PRO A 134 6.25 -13.09 -4.74
C PRO A 134 7.15 -12.80 -5.96
N THR A 135 7.19 -11.55 -6.42
CA THR A 135 7.91 -11.18 -7.66
C THR A 135 9.33 -10.72 -7.41
N SER A 136 9.56 -9.84 -6.43
CA SER A 136 10.88 -9.23 -6.20
C SER A 136 11.40 -9.34 -4.76
N GLY A 137 10.71 -10.09 -3.91
CA GLY A 137 11.12 -10.37 -2.54
C GLY A 137 10.88 -9.24 -1.55
N ALA A 138 11.02 -7.96 -1.95
CA ALA A 138 10.83 -6.82 -1.06
C ALA A 138 9.36 -6.67 -0.62
N PRO A 139 9.03 -6.90 0.65
CA PRO A 139 7.65 -6.89 1.10
C PRO A 139 7.06 -5.48 1.17
N GLY A 140 5.75 -5.37 1.00
CA GLY A 140 4.98 -4.26 1.53
C GLY A 140 4.67 -4.48 3.00
N PHE A 141 3.87 -3.61 3.59
CA PHE A 141 3.48 -3.73 4.99
C PHE A 141 2.09 -3.16 5.26
N SER A 142 1.51 -3.52 6.39
CA SER A 142 0.29 -2.91 6.88
C SER A 142 0.40 -2.54 8.36
N VAL A 143 -0.27 -1.44 8.71
CA VAL A 143 -0.45 -0.98 10.08
C VAL A 143 -1.93 -0.66 10.26
N GLU A 144 -2.59 -1.33 11.19
CA GLU A 144 -4.05 -1.21 11.40
C GLU A 144 -4.82 -1.36 10.07
N ASN A 145 -5.53 -0.32 9.63
CA ASN A 145 -6.32 -0.33 8.40
C ASN A 145 -5.60 0.27 7.18
N VAL A 146 -4.29 0.51 7.26
CA VAL A 146 -3.46 1.05 6.18
C VAL A 146 -2.57 -0.04 5.59
N PHE A 147 -2.65 -0.22 4.27
CA PHE A 147 -1.88 -1.20 3.50
C PHE A 147 -0.97 -0.48 2.52
N CYS A 148 0.34 -0.68 2.66
CA CYS A 148 1.36 0.01 1.86
C CYS A 148 1.98 -0.94 0.84
N LEU A 149 1.80 -0.60 -0.45
CA LEU A 149 2.20 -1.39 -1.60
C LEU A 149 3.21 -0.62 -2.47
N PRO A 150 4.05 -1.32 -3.23
CA PRO A 150 5.00 -0.67 -4.14
C PRO A 150 4.29 0.04 -5.28
N GLY A 151 4.97 1.04 -5.87
CA GLY A 151 4.46 1.79 -7.02
C GLY A 151 4.52 1.03 -8.35
N VAL A 152 5.40 0.02 -8.48
CA VAL A 152 5.53 -0.77 -9.72
C VAL A 152 4.29 -1.62 -9.95
N PRO A 153 3.53 -1.40 -11.04
CA PRO A 153 2.19 -2.01 -11.22
C PRO A 153 2.20 -3.54 -11.23
N SER A 154 3.15 -4.15 -11.90
CA SER A 154 3.23 -5.63 -11.98
C SER A 154 3.51 -6.27 -10.61
N ILE A 155 4.35 -5.62 -9.80
CA ILE A 155 4.69 -6.07 -8.45
C ILE A 155 3.47 -5.89 -7.53
N MET A 156 2.90 -4.69 -7.50
CA MET A 156 1.70 -4.39 -6.71
C MET A 156 0.58 -5.40 -7.00
N LYS A 157 0.28 -5.65 -8.27
CA LYS A 157 -0.73 -6.61 -8.70
C LYS A 157 -0.46 -8.03 -8.18
N SER A 158 0.80 -8.48 -8.21
CA SER A 158 1.18 -9.81 -7.71
C SER A 158 0.96 -10.00 -6.21
N MET A 159 0.95 -8.90 -5.45
CA MET A 159 0.79 -8.91 -4.00
C MET A 159 -0.66 -8.96 -3.54
N LEU A 160 -1.62 -8.60 -4.39
CA LEU A 160 -3.04 -8.50 -4.02
C LEU A 160 -3.64 -9.84 -3.58
N GLY A 161 -3.22 -10.96 -4.19
CA GLY A 161 -3.68 -12.29 -3.82
C GLY A 161 -3.44 -12.64 -2.35
N GLY A 162 -2.31 -12.22 -1.80
CA GLY A 162 -1.95 -12.41 -0.38
C GLY A 162 -2.75 -11.55 0.60
N LEU A 163 -3.42 -10.51 0.13
CA LEU A 163 -4.23 -9.61 0.96
C LEU A 163 -5.68 -10.08 1.15
N LYS A 164 -6.18 -10.97 0.32
CA LYS A 164 -7.59 -11.39 0.34
C LYS A 164 -8.07 -11.87 1.71
N ASN A 165 -7.23 -12.55 2.47
CA ASN A 165 -7.56 -13.05 3.79
C ASN A 165 -7.39 -12.01 4.93
N LYS A 166 -6.76 -10.88 4.64
CA LYS A 166 -6.53 -9.78 5.60
C LYS A 166 -7.63 -8.70 5.53
N ILE A 167 -8.48 -8.75 4.51
CA ILE A 167 -9.50 -7.73 4.24
C ILE A 167 -10.87 -8.38 4.37
N VAL A 168 -11.68 -7.83 5.28
CA VAL A 168 -13.07 -8.22 5.41
C VAL A 168 -13.89 -7.37 4.43
N GLY A 169 -14.32 -7.99 3.34
CA GLY A 169 -15.19 -7.36 2.35
C GLY A 169 -16.67 -7.44 2.73
N GLY A 170 -17.47 -6.67 2.00
CA GLY A 170 -18.93 -6.81 2.01
C GLY A 170 -19.41 -7.70 0.84
N ASP A 171 -20.67 -7.55 0.45
CA ASP A 171 -21.18 -8.19 -0.75
C ASP A 171 -20.52 -7.61 -2.00
N PRO A 172 -20.13 -8.46 -2.98
CA PRO A 172 -19.54 -7.98 -4.23
C PRO A 172 -20.45 -6.96 -4.92
N ILE A 173 -19.88 -5.86 -5.38
CA ILE A 173 -20.61 -4.83 -6.10
C ILE A 173 -20.78 -5.30 -7.54
N LEU A 174 -21.98 -5.74 -7.89
CA LEU A 174 -22.35 -6.03 -9.28
C LEU A 174 -22.56 -4.71 -10.03
N LEU A 175 -21.58 -4.32 -10.84
CA LEU A 175 -21.74 -3.21 -11.78
C LEU A 175 -22.60 -3.69 -12.95
N SER A 176 -23.89 -3.39 -12.90
CA SER A 176 -24.77 -3.52 -14.08
C SER A 176 -24.42 -2.37 -15.04
N LEU A 177 -23.76 -2.70 -16.15
CA LEU A 177 -23.63 -1.79 -17.29
C LEU A 177 -24.98 -1.77 -18.01
N ILE A 178 -25.86 -0.89 -17.56
CA ILE A 178 -27.03 -0.52 -18.36
C ILE A 178 -26.53 0.47 -19.40
N HIS A 179 -26.36 0.00 -20.64
CA HIS A 179 -26.23 0.89 -21.78
C HIS A 179 -27.61 1.53 -22.01
N ILE A 180 -27.72 2.80 -21.68
CA ILE A 180 -28.84 3.62 -22.11
C ILE A 180 -28.51 4.19 -23.49
#